data_3f13587999490bb5d56e03d520a81eae
#
_entry.id   3f13587999490bb5d56e03d520a81eae
#
_cell.length_a   1.000
_cell.length_b   1.000
_cell.length_c   1.000
_cell.angle_alpha   90.00
_cell.angle_beta   90.00
_cell.angle_gamma   90.00
#
_symmetry.space_group_name_H-M   'P 1'
#
loop_
_entity.id
_entity.type
_entity.pdbx_description
1 polymer ?
#
loop_
_entity_poly.entity_id
_entity_poly.type
_entity_poly.pdbx_seq_one_letter_code
_entity_poly.pdbx_strand_id
1 'polypeptide(L)'
;MQTFATGKKELLPGTAARKIFGLIAAEMSLVEAEYERQVRSNIQVVNYLGDYLRASGGKRVRPALLILACGACGGATSGKNVISLATVMEMLHTATLVHDDIIDNADLRRNRASVNARFGN
;
A
#
# COMPACT_ATOMS: atom_id res chain seq x y z
N MET A 1 -4.98 30.54 4.91
CA MET A 1 -4.78 30.07 4.47
C MET A 1 -4.39 29.80 4.20
N GLN A 2 -4.40 29.80 4.35
CA GLN A 2 -4.05 29.44 3.90
C GLN A 2 -4.17 28.89 3.56
N THR A 3 -4.57 28.93 3.40
CA THR A 3 -4.73 28.27 2.86
C THR A 3 -5.03 27.56 2.47
N PHE A 4 -5.14 27.82 1.88
CA PHE A 4 -5.36 27.06 1.44
C PHE A 4 -4.95 27.06 0.86
N ALA A 5 -4.65 27.40 0.68
CA ALA A 5 -4.15 27.28 0.05
C ALA A 5 -3.32 27.07 -0.18
N THR A 6 -2.96 27.35 -0.34
CA THR A 6 -2.21 26.94 -0.49
C THR A 6 -1.73 26.37 0.00
N GLY A 7 -1.92 26.52 0.06
CA GLY A 7 -1.54 25.86 0.39
C GLY A 7 -1.77 25.39 0.92
N LYS A 8 -2.19 25.30 0.56
CA LYS A 8 -2.62 24.64 0.91
C LYS A 8 -2.66 23.75 1.04
N LYS A 9 -2.65 23.58 0.38
CA LYS A 9 -2.74 22.74 0.45
C LYS A 9 -2.49 21.70 0.69
N GLU A 10 -2.33 21.32 0.33
CA GLU A 10 -2.00 20.30 0.71
C GLU A 10 -1.36 20.01 1.61
N LEU A 11 -1.09 20.58 1.30
CA LEU A 11 -0.34 20.76 2.32
C LEU A 11 -0.68 20.29 3.61
N LEU A 12 -1.47 20.77 4.04
CA LEU A 12 -1.99 20.36 5.30
C LEU A 12 -2.29 18.90 5.39
N PRO A 13 -2.89 18.31 4.34
CA PRO A 13 -3.08 16.85 4.35
C PRO A 13 -1.77 16.11 4.55
N GLY A 14 -0.71 16.59 3.94
CA GLY A 14 0.59 15.97 4.10
C GLY A 14 1.08 16.02 5.54
N THR A 15 0.85 17.12 6.24
CA THR A 15 1.25 17.27 7.63
C THR A 15 0.46 16.35 8.54
N ALA A 16 -0.85 16.32 8.39
CA ALA A 16 -1.72 15.47 9.21
C ALA A 16 -1.41 14.00 8.96
N ALA A 17 -1.28 13.61 7.71
CA ALA A 17 -0.95 12.24 7.36
C ALA A 17 0.39 11.83 7.95
N ARG A 18 1.37 12.71 7.89
CA ARG A 18 2.70 12.43 8.44
C ARG A 18 2.65 12.18 9.93
N LYS A 19 1.86 12.94 10.66
CA LYS A 19 1.69 12.75 12.09
C LYS A 19 1.03 11.40 12.38
N ILE A 20 -0.05 11.11 11.66
CA ILE A 20 -0.80 9.86 11.87
C ILE A 20 0.09 8.66 11.56
N PHE A 21 0.76 8.66 10.41
CA PHE A 21 1.66 7.57 10.04
C PHE A 21 2.86 7.48 10.99
N GLY A 22 3.29 8.60 11.56
CA GLY A 22 4.34 8.59 12.57
C GLY A 22 3.99 7.79 13.81
N LEU A 23 2.71 7.76 14.19
CA LEU A 23 2.26 6.99 15.34
C LEU A 23 2.41 5.47 15.15
N ILE A 24 2.38 5.02 13.91
CA ILE A 24 2.43 3.60 13.58
C ILE A 24 3.61 3.26 12.67
N ALA A 25 4.68 4.08 12.72
CA ALA A 25 5.83 3.90 11.83
C ALA A 25 6.49 2.54 12.00
N ALA A 26 6.64 2.07 13.23
CA ALA A 26 7.24 0.77 13.50
C ALA A 26 6.39 -0.37 12.93
N GLU A 27 5.08 -0.29 13.15
CA GLU A 27 4.15 -1.29 12.64
C GLU A 27 4.13 -1.29 11.11
N MET A 28 4.16 -0.12 10.49
CA MET A 28 4.20 -0.03 9.02
C MET A 28 5.47 -0.64 8.46
N SER A 29 6.60 -0.49 9.14
CA SER A 29 7.84 -1.15 8.75
C SER A 29 7.70 -2.67 8.79
N LEU A 30 7.01 -3.19 9.80
CA LEU A 30 6.75 -4.63 9.90
C LEU A 30 5.85 -5.10 8.76
N VAL A 31 4.85 -4.31 8.39
CA VAL A 31 3.98 -4.62 7.26
C VAL A 31 4.78 -4.67 5.95
N GLU A 32 5.66 -3.69 5.72
CA GLU A 32 6.48 -3.69 4.51
C GLU A 32 7.40 -4.91 4.46
N ALA A 33 8.01 -5.27 5.59
CA ALA A 33 8.87 -6.45 5.66
C ALA A 33 8.08 -7.73 5.39
N GLU A 34 6.87 -7.84 5.93
CA GLU A 34 6.02 -9.01 5.71
C GLU A 34 5.54 -9.07 4.26
N TYR A 35 5.15 -7.93 3.70
CA TYR A 35 4.77 -7.84 2.30
C TYR A 35 5.92 -8.33 1.40
N GLU A 36 7.12 -7.83 1.66
CA GLU A 36 8.32 -8.21 0.94
C GLU A 36 8.55 -9.72 1.01
N ARG A 37 8.39 -10.29 2.20
CA ARG A 37 8.57 -11.73 2.42
C ARG A 37 7.56 -12.55 1.65
N GLN A 38 6.31 -12.07 1.61
CA GLN A 38 5.23 -12.80 0.96
C GLN A 38 5.32 -12.79 -0.57
N VAL A 39 5.80 -11.68 -1.15
CA VAL A 39 5.86 -11.59 -2.61
C VAL A 39 7.10 -12.26 -3.20
N ARG A 40 8.03 -12.73 -2.39
CA ARG A 40 9.20 -13.43 -2.90
C ARG A 40 8.81 -14.79 -3.41
N SER A 41 9.42 -15.17 -4.54
CA SER A 41 9.13 -16.44 -5.19
C SER A 41 10.36 -16.90 -5.96
N ASN A 42 10.42 -18.19 -6.23
CA ASN A 42 11.45 -18.77 -7.08
C ASN A 42 11.14 -18.57 -8.57
N ILE A 43 9.94 -18.06 -8.88
CA ILE A 43 9.53 -17.81 -10.26
C ILE A 43 9.83 -16.35 -10.57
N GLN A 44 10.66 -16.14 -11.58
CA GLN A 44 11.13 -14.80 -11.95
C GLN A 44 10.01 -13.82 -12.25
N VAL A 45 8.99 -14.25 -12.97
CA VAL A 45 7.85 -13.40 -13.33
C VAL A 45 7.12 -12.93 -12.09
N VAL A 46 6.94 -13.81 -11.11
CA VAL A 46 6.27 -13.46 -9.87
C VAL A 46 7.07 -12.41 -9.10
N ASN A 47 8.40 -12.58 -9.03
CA ASN A 47 9.27 -11.60 -8.39
C ASN A 47 9.23 -10.25 -9.12
N TYR A 48 9.24 -10.29 -10.44
CA TYR A 48 9.13 -9.06 -11.23
C TYR A 48 7.81 -8.33 -10.96
N LEU A 49 6.72 -9.08 -10.91
CA LEU A 49 5.40 -8.49 -10.60
C LEU A 49 5.39 -7.87 -9.20
N GLY A 50 5.98 -8.55 -8.23
CA GLY A 50 6.09 -8.02 -6.88
C GLY A 50 6.87 -6.71 -6.86
N ASP A 51 8.01 -6.68 -7.54
CA ASP A 51 8.83 -5.48 -7.64
C ASP A 51 8.09 -4.34 -8.36
N TYR A 52 7.42 -4.67 -9.45
CA TYR A 52 6.65 -3.71 -10.22
C TYR A 52 5.54 -3.08 -9.37
N LEU A 53 4.76 -3.90 -8.67
CA LEU A 53 3.66 -3.42 -7.85
C LEU A 53 4.16 -2.57 -6.69
N ARG A 54 5.28 -2.95 -6.10
CA ARG A 54 5.91 -2.18 -5.04
C ARG A 54 6.42 -0.84 -5.55
N ALA A 55 7.07 -0.84 -6.71
CA ALA A 55 7.59 0.37 -7.34
C ALA A 55 6.48 1.31 -7.81
N SER A 56 5.33 0.75 -8.22
CA SER A 56 4.16 1.55 -8.60
C SER A 56 3.60 2.33 -7.42
N GLY A 57 3.97 1.91 -6.24
CA GLY A 57 3.65 2.63 -5.03
C GLY A 57 2.23 2.44 -4.56
N GLY A 58 1.99 2.95 -3.42
CA GLY A 58 0.71 3.00 -2.77
C GLY A 58 0.91 3.71 -1.46
N LYS A 59 -0.14 4.28 -0.92
CA LYS A 59 -0.03 5.03 0.32
C LYS A 59 -0.18 4.13 1.54
N ARG A 60 -0.47 2.85 1.34
CA ARG A 60 -0.64 1.87 2.42
C ARG A 60 -1.73 2.28 3.41
N VAL A 61 -2.77 2.93 2.90
CA VAL A 61 -3.86 3.43 3.74
C VAL A 61 -4.61 2.29 4.43
N ARG A 62 -4.85 1.19 3.70
CA ARG A 62 -5.62 0.07 4.25
C ARG A 62 -4.94 -0.61 5.43
N PRO A 63 -3.65 -1.00 5.33
CA PRO A 63 -2.98 -1.56 6.50
C PRO A 63 -2.86 -0.54 7.63
N ALA A 64 -2.65 0.74 7.31
CA ALA A 64 -2.58 1.78 8.33
C ALA A 64 -3.90 1.89 9.11
N LEU A 65 -5.04 1.87 8.39
CA LEU A 65 -6.36 1.93 9.03
C LEU A 65 -6.59 0.73 9.94
N LEU A 66 -6.19 -0.46 9.50
CA LEU A 66 -6.35 -1.67 10.30
C LEU A 66 -5.54 -1.57 11.61
N ILE A 67 -4.29 -1.12 11.50
CA ILE A 67 -3.42 -0.99 12.68
C ILE A 67 -3.96 0.06 13.64
N LEU A 68 -4.38 1.21 13.11
CA LEU A 68 -4.95 2.28 13.93
C LEU A 68 -6.23 1.82 14.61
N ALA A 69 -7.10 1.10 13.91
CA ALA A 69 -8.33 0.57 14.49
C ALA A 69 -8.03 -0.44 15.60
N CYS A 70 -7.04 -1.31 15.37
CA CYS A 70 -6.60 -2.25 16.38
C CYS A 70 -6.13 -1.52 17.65
N GLY A 71 -5.31 -0.49 17.49
CA GLY A 71 -4.82 0.31 18.61
C GLY A 71 -5.96 1.01 19.33
N ALA A 72 -6.92 1.57 18.60
CA ALA A 72 -8.08 2.24 19.17
C ALA A 72 -8.93 1.29 20.02
N CYS A 73 -8.96 0.02 19.67
CA CYS A 73 -9.68 -1.01 20.41
C CYS A 73 -8.85 -1.62 21.54
N GLY A 74 -7.65 -1.11 21.79
CA GLY A 74 -6.79 -1.63 22.84
C GLY A 74 -5.98 -2.85 22.47
N GLY A 75 -5.90 -3.18 21.21
CA GLY A 75 -5.15 -4.35 20.75
C GLY A 75 -3.66 -4.09 20.64
N ALA A 76 -2.89 -5.18 20.53
CA ALA A 76 -1.44 -5.12 20.35
C ALA A 76 -1.13 -4.87 18.86
N THR A 77 -0.81 -3.63 18.52
CA THR A 77 -0.67 -3.19 17.14
C THR A 77 0.51 -3.83 16.40
N SER A 78 1.53 -4.29 17.11
CA SER A 78 2.68 -4.97 16.53
C SER A 78 2.58 -6.49 16.58
N GLY A 79 1.43 -7.03 16.99
CA GLY A 79 1.20 -8.46 17.06
C GLY A 79 1.29 -9.09 15.68
N LYS A 80 1.80 -10.33 15.63
CA LYS A 80 2.01 -11.04 14.37
C LYS A 80 0.73 -11.13 13.54
N ASN A 81 -0.38 -11.45 14.20
CA ASN A 81 -1.66 -11.60 13.49
C ASN A 81 -2.14 -10.27 12.90
N VAL A 82 -1.93 -9.17 13.62
CA VAL A 82 -2.31 -7.84 13.15
C VAL A 82 -1.47 -7.47 11.92
N ILE A 83 -0.17 -7.68 11.99
CA ILE A 83 0.72 -7.36 10.88
C ILE A 83 0.40 -8.25 9.67
N SER A 84 0.17 -9.55 9.88
CA SER A 84 -0.19 -10.44 8.79
C SER A 84 -1.49 -10.02 8.12
N LEU A 85 -2.51 -9.70 8.92
CA LEU A 85 -3.80 -9.29 8.38
C LEU A 85 -3.69 -7.96 7.63
N ALA A 86 -2.94 -7.00 8.17
CA ALA A 86 -2.70 -5.72 7.50
C ALA A 86 -2.02 -5.93 6.15
N THR A 87 -1.04 -6.83 6.10
CA THR A 87 -0.34 -7.19 4.87
C THR A 87 -1.30 -7.81 3.85
N VAL A 88 -2.13 -8.76 4.30
CA VAL A 88 -3.11 -9.41 3.44
C VAL A 88 -4.09 -8.38 2.85
N MET A 89 -4.53 -7.43 3.64
CA MET A 89 -5.42 -6.38 3.15
C MET A 89 -4.79 -5.59 2.01
N GLU A 90 -3.51 -5.26 2.13
CA GLU A 90 -2.82 -4.55 1.06
C GLU A 90 -2.60 -5.44 -0.16
N MET A 91 -2.27 -6.71 0.03
CA MET A 91 -2.07 -7.65 -1.07
C MET A 91 -3.37 -7.88 -1.85
N LEU A 92 -4.49 -8.02 -1.15
CA LEU A 92 -5.79 -8.14 -1.80
C LEU A 92 -6.13 -6.90 -2.61
N HIS A 93 -5.89 -5.72 -2.04
CA HIS A 93 -6.10 -4.47 -2.75
C HIS A 93 -5.26 -4.41 -4.02
N THR A 94 -3.98 -4.76 -3.92
CA THR A 94 -3.07 -4.78 -5.06
C THR A 94 -3.56 -5.75 -6.13
N ALA A 95 -4.02 -6.92 -5.72
CA ALA A 95 -4.57 -7.91 -6.65
C ALA A 95 -5.80 -7.37 -7.39
N THR A 96 -6.68 -6.65 -6.68
CA THR A 96 -7.85 -6.05 -7.34
C THR A 96 -7.45 -4.97 -8.34
N LEU A 97 -6.41 -4.21 -8.05
CA LEU A 97 -5.91 -3.19 -8.99
C LEU A 97 -5.39 -3.83 -10.28
N VAL A 98 -4.66 -4.93 -10.18
CA VAL A 98 -4.19 -5.66 -11.35
C VAL A 98 -5.37 -6.20 -12.16
N HIS A 99 -6.35 -6.77 -11.49
CA HIS A 99 -7.57 -7.28 -12.13
C HIS A 99 -8.31 -6.18 -12.86
N ASP A 100 -8.48 -5.03 -12.20
CA ASP A 100 -9.19 -3.88 -12.78
C ASP A 100 -8.46 -3.38 -14.02
N ASP A 101 -7.13 -3.35 -14.01
CA ASP A 101 -6.35 -2.95 -15.18
C ASP A 101 -6.62 -3.86 -16.38
N ILE A 102 -6.77 -5.16 -16.14
CA ILE A 102 -7.06 -6.12 -17.20
C ILE A 102 -8.49 -5.93 -17.70
N ILE A 103 -9.46 -5.81 -16.81
CA ILE A 103 -10.87 -5.63 -17.15
C ILE A 103 -11.09 -4.33 -17.92
N ASP A 104 -10.48 -3.25 -17.45
CA ASP A 104 -10.62 -1.92 -18.05
C ASP A 104 -9.71 -1.74 -19.25
N ASN A 105 -8.85 -2.73 -19.54
CA ASN A 105 -7.88 -2.68 -20.63
C ASN A 105 -7.00 -1.43 -20.51
N ALA A 106 -6.60 -1.09 -19.30
CA ALA A 106 -5.77 0.09 -19.02
C ALA A 106 -4.32 -0.19 -19.38
N ASP A 107 -3.66 0.79 -20.01
CA ASP A 107 -2.25 0.67 -20.35
C ASP A 107 -1.33 1.26 -19.31
N LEU A 108 -1.83 2.21 -18.52
CA LEU A 108 -1.03 2.91 -17.52
C LEU A 108 -1.70 2.85 -16.15
N ARG A 109 -0.87 2.73 -15.13
CA ARG A 109 -1.26 2.90 -13.74
C ARG A 109 -0.18 3.71 -13.03
N ARG A 110 -0.54 4.89 -12.51
CA ARG A 110 0.36 5.81 -11.82
C ARG A 110 1.57 6.16 -12.68
N ASN A 111 1.31 6.45 -13.97
CA ASN A 111 2.31 6.81 -14.97
C ASN A 111 3.31 5.70 -15.29
N ARG A 112 2.95 4.45 -14.99
CA ARG A 112 3.73 3.27 -15.36
C ARG A 112 2.85 2.35 -16.19
N ALA A 113 3.48 1.54 -17.06
CA ALA A 113 2.73 0.55 -17.82
C ALA A 113 2.02 -0.40 -16.84
N SER A 114 0.75 -0.68 -17.11
CA SER A 114 0.01 -1.66 -16.32
C SER A 114 0.53 -3.06 -16.57
N VAL A 115 0.13 -4.00 -15.72
CA VAL A 115 0.57 -5.39 -15.86
C VAL A 115 0.13 -5.97 -17.20
N ASN A 116 -1.12 -5.72 -17.60
CA ASN A 116 -1.62 -6.24 -18.87
C ASN A 116 -0.95 -5.58 -20.08
N ALA A 117 -0.56 -4.32 -19.99
CA ALA A 117 0.20 -3.66 -21.06
C ALA A 117 1.59 -4.25 -21.20
N ARG A 118 2.18 -4.73 -20.10
CA ARG A 118 3.54 -5.25 -20.10
C ARG A 118 3.60 -6.72 -20.47
N PHE A 119 2.64 -7.52 -20.03
CA PHE A 119 2.66 -8.97 -20.16
C PHE A 119 1.51 -9.53 -21.01
N GLY A 120 0.57 -8.67 -21.39
CA GLY A 120 -0.66 -9.11 -22.04
C GLY A 120 -1.69 -9.57 -21.01
N ASN A 121 -2.86 -9.86 -21.50
CA ASN A 121 -3.94 -10.34 -20.63
C ASN A 121 -3.75 -11.84 -20.29
#